data_f3623b4f3b643e1c8b61aa34054e4f40
#
_entry.id   f3623b4f3b643e1c8b61aa34054e4f40
#
_cell.length_a   1.000
_cell.length_b   1.000
_cell.length_c   1.000
_cell.angle_alpha   90.00
_cell.angle_beta   90.00
_cell.angle_gamma   90.00
#
_symmetry.space_group_name_H-M   'P 1'
#
loop_
_entity.id
_entity.type
_entity.pdbx_description
1 polymer ?
#
loop_
_entity_poly.entity_id
_entity_poly.type
_entity_poly.pdbx_seq_one_letter_code
_entity_poly.pdbx_strand_id
1 'polypeptide(L)'
;MDGAQLKLDGNAMAGLMQELFVGDITAARGACAGCGSIADIGEQDAFMYPLSPGAVLRCAGCEGVLMVMVRTRTSLRVGFQGLAWIEVSQPPTT
;
A
#
# COMPACT_ATOMS: atom_id res chain seq x y z
N MET A 1 11.50 -21.98 6.79
CA MET A 1 11.60 -20.89 7.20
C MET A 1 11.06 -19.86 6.42
N ASP A 2 10.53 -19.07 6.77
CA ASP A 2 9.83 -18.22 6.07
C ASP A 2 10.19 -16.86 6.40
N GLY A 3 11.32 -16.57 6.74
CA GLY A 3 11.77 -15.27 7.00
C GLY A 3 11.67 -14.32 5.86
N ALA A 4 11.12 -14.76 4.77
CA ALA A 4 11.01 -13.88 3.63
C ALA A 4 9.91 -12.83 3.75
N GLN A 5 9.08 -12.93 4.77
CA GLN A 5 7.98 -11.99 4.94
C GLN A 5 8.13 -11.21 6.23
N LEU A 6 8.03 -9.89 6.15
CA LEU A 6 8.04 -9.00 7.29
C LEU A 6 6.73 -8.26 7.38
N LYS A 7 6.12 -8.26 8.55
CA LYS A 7 4.89 -7.50 8.76
C LYS A 7 5.24 -6.15 9.37
N LEU A 8 4.87 -5.08 8.68
CA LEU A 8 5.16 -3.71 9.08
C LEU A 8 3.90 -2.89 8.90
N ASP A 9 3.93 -1.60 9.20
CA ASP A 9 2.80 -0.75 8.86
C ASP A 9 2.97 -0.22 7.43
N GLY A 10 1.93 0.41 6.93
CA GLY A 10 1.92 0.86 5.54
C GLY A 10 2.96 1.90 5.21
N ASN A 11 3.50 2.59 6.23
CA ASN A 11 4.56 3.57 5.99
C ASN A 11 5.82 2.90 5.45
N ALA A 12 5.99 1.61 5.67
CA ALA A 12 7.15 0.89 5.15
C ALA A 12 7.14 0.84 3.62
N MET A 13 6.00 1.10 2.98
CA MET A 13 5.91 1.10 1.53
C MET A 13 6.16 2.46 0.91
N ALA A 14 6.48 3.47 1.72
CA ALA A 14 6.63 4.84 1.22
C ALA A 14 7.67 4.93 0.11
N GLY A 15 8.80 4.23 0.25
CA GLY A 15 9.84 4.27 -0.76
C GLY A 15 9.39 3.73 -2.10
N LEU A 16 8.63 2.63 -2.10
CA LEU A 16 8.09 2.09 -3.34
C LEU A 16 7.03 3.03 -3.92
N MET A 17 6.21 3.60 -3.07
CA MET A 17 5.10 4.43 -3.54
C MET A 17 5.57 5.75 -4.10
N GLN A 18 6.71 6.26 -3.63
CA GLN A 18 7.26 7.49 -4.18
C GLN A 18 7.63 7.38 -5.65
N GLU A 19 7.83 6.17 -6.14
CA GLU A 19 8.13 5.98 -7.56
C GLU A 19 6.90 6.11 -8.43
N LEU A 20 5.70 6.00 -7.83
CA LEU A 20 4.47 6.07 -8.59
C LEU A 20 3.74 7.39 -8.39
N PHE A 21 3.84 7.97 -7.23
CA PHE A 21 3.00 9.10 -6.87
C PHE A 21 3.86 10.28 -6.47
N VAL A 22 3.38 11.46 -6.81
CA VAL A 22 3.98 12.69 -6.32
C VAL A 22 3.38 12.95 -4.96
N GLY A 23 4.21 13.13 -3.97
CA GLY A 23 3.77 13.38 -2.62
C GLY A 23 3.71 12.11 -1.78
N ASP A 24 3.26 12.24 -0.56
CA ASP A 24 3.28 11.16 0.41
C ASP A 24 1.96 10.39 0.35
N ILE A 25 1.95 9.29 -0.40
CA ILE A 25 0.74 8.49 -0.58
C ILE A 25 0.38 7.74 0.71
N THR A 26 1.32 7.57 1.65
CA THR A 26 1.00 6.87 2.90
C THR A 26 0.09 7.72 3.79
N ALA A 27 0.02 9.03 3.54
CA ALA A 27 -0.91 9.90 4.24
C ALA A 27 -2.28 9.94 3.55
N ALA A 28 -2.42 9.31 2.40
CA ALA A 28 -3.71 9.24 1.72
C ALA A 28 -4.64 8.28 2.47
N ARG A 29 -5.94 8.47 2.30
CA ARG A 29 -6.93 7.61 2.91
C ARG A 29 -7.43 6.63 1.86
N GLY A 30 -7.73 5.42 2.27
CA GLY A 30 -8.26 4.41 1.38
C GLY A 30 -9.42 3.69 2.01
N ALA A 31 -10.34 3.21 1.18
CA ALA A 31 -11.48 2.43 1.64
C ALA A 31 -11.29 0.99 1.22
N CYS A 32 -11.40 0.08 2.19
CA CYS A 32 -11.33 -1.35 1.91
C CYS A 32 -12.61 -1.79 1.21
N ALA A 33 -12.47 -2.40 0.04
CA ALA A 33 -13.61 -2.87 -0.71
C ALA A 33 -14.31 -4.04 0.00
N GLY A 34 -13.59 -4.75 0.85
CA GLY A 34 -14.16 -5.93 1.53
C GLY A 34 -14.96 -5.59 2.77
N CYS A 35 -14.47 -4.70 3.63
CA CYS A 35 -15.15 -4.40 4.89
C CYS A 35 -15.61 -2.96 5.02
N GLY A 36 -15.28 -2.09 4.07
CA GLY A 36 -15.72 -0.69 4.11
C GLY A 36 -14.92 0.22 5.03
N SER A 37 -13.91 -0.30 5.70
CA SER A 37 -13.12 0.51 6.61
C SER A 37 -12.33 1.58 5.85
N ILE A 38 -12.29 2.78 6.39
CA ILE A 38 -11.57 3.90 5.82
C ILE A 38 -10.46 4.30 6.77
N ALA A 39 -9.24 4.32 6.28
CA ALA A 39 -8.10 4.67 7.12
C ALA A 39 -6.94 5.11 6.23
N ASP A 40 -5.92 5.70 6.86
CA ASP A 40 -4.73 6.11 6.13
C ASP A 40 -3.99 4.87 5.63
N ILE A 41 -3.40 4.98 4.45
CA ILE A 41 -2.62 3.88 3.88
C ILE A 41 -1.49 3.48 4.83
N GLY A 42 -0.86 4.45 5.48
CA GLY A 42 0.22 4.19 6.41
C GLY A 42 -0.19 3.42 7.66
N GLU A 43 -1.48 3.36 7.97
CA GLU A 43 -1.99 2.65 9.13
C GLU A 43 -2.37 1.19 8.83
N GLN A 44 -2.33 0.78 7.59
CA GLN A 44 -2.65 -0.59 7.22
C GLN A 44 -1.46 -1.51 7.48
N ASP A 45 -1.66 -2.81 7.33
CA ASP A 45 -0.58 -3.78 7.54
C ASP A 45 0.16 -4.02 6.23
N ALA A 46 1.46 -3.81 6.25
CA ALA A 46 2.29 -4.03 5.08
C ALA A 46 3.14 -5.27 5.28
N PHE A 47 3.13 -6.15 4.29
CA PHE A 47 3.94 -7.37 4.32
C PHE A 47 4.99 -7.22 3.23
N MET A 48 6.24 -7.02 3.65
CA MET A 48 7.36 -6.84 2.74
C MET A 48 8.05 -8.18 2.53
N TYR A 49 8.51 -8.43 1.32
CA TYR A 49 9.17 -9.68 0.96
C TYR A 49 10.60 -9.37 0.55
N PRO A 50 11.56 -9.40 1.49
CA PRO A 50 12.93 -8.97 1.17
C PRO A 50 13.62 -9.81 0.10
N LEU A 51 13.26 -11.10 -0.01
CA LEU A 51 13.87 -11.98 -0.99
C LEU A 51 13.16 -11.97 -2.33
N SER A 52 11.95 -11.41 -2.37
CA SER A 52 11.22 -11.24 -3.60
C SER A 52 10.80 -9.78 -3.64
N PRO A 53 11.19 -9.02 -4.60
CA PRO A 53 11.00 -7.56 -4.55
C PRO A 53 9.51 -7.19 -4.68
N GLY A 54 8.80 -7.31 -3.61
CA GLY A 54 7.37 -7.03 -3.59
C GLY A 54 6.87 -6.69 -2.21
N ALA A 55 5.63 -6.21 -2.17
CA ALA A 55 4.96 -5.85 -0.93
C ALA A 55 3.46 -6.04 -1.11
N VAL A 56 2.80 -6.41 -0.03
CA VAL A 56 1.35 -6.56 0.01
C VAL A 56 0.81 -5.70 1.14
N LEU A 57 -0.16 -4.85 0.83
CA LEU A 57 -0.84 -4.05 1.84
C LEU A 57 -2.15 -4.73 2.17
N ARG A 58 -2.39 -5.01 3.44
CA ARG A 58 -3.63 -5.64 3.90
C ARG A 58 -4.38 -4.72 4.83
N CYS A 59 -5.69 -4.82 4.81
CA CYS A 59 -6.54 -4.05 5.70
C CYS A 59 -6.28 -4.45 7.15
N ALA A 60 -6.00 -3.48 7.99
CA ALA A 60 -5.76 -3.76 9.41
C ALA A 60 -7.02 -4.26 10.11
N GLY A 61 -8.19 -4.00 9.54
CA GLY A 61 -9.46 -4.43 10.13
C GLY A 61 -9.87 -5.84 9.73
N CYS A 62 -9.83 -6.17 8.43
CA CYS A 62 -10.34 -7.45 7.96
C CYS A 62 -9.26 -8.35 7.36
N GLU A 63 -8.03 -7.85 7.27
CA GLU A 63 -6.88 -8.59 6.72
C GLU A 63 -6.99 -8.90 5.22
N GLY A 64 -7.98 -8.35 4.54
CA GLY A 64 -8.07 -8.51 3.10
C GLY A 64 -6.96 -7.76 2.38
N VAL A 65 -6.57 -8.25 1.22
CA VAL A 65 -5.53 -7.58 0.43
C VAL A 65 -6.08 -6.30 -0.17
N LEU A 66 -5.41 -5.19 0.08
CA LEU A 66 -5.78 -3.89 -0.47
C LEU A 66 -5.00 -3.57 -1.73
N MET A 67 -3.70 -3.83 -1.69
CA MET A 67 -2.79 -3.43 -2.76
C MET A 67 -1.63 -4.41 -2.82
N VAL A 68 -1.16 -4.68 -4.03
CA VAL A 68 0.02 -5.53 -4.23
C VAL A 68 0.99 -4.75 -5.12
N MET A 69 2.25 -4.70 -4.72
CA MET A 69 3.30 -4.06 -5.52
C MET A 69 4.38 -5.09 -5.79
N VAL A 70 4.79 -5.22 -7.05
CA VAL A 70 5.85 -6.13 -7.44
C VAL A 70 6.83 -5.38 -8.32
N ARG A 71 8.09 -5.36 -7.93
CA ARG A 71 9.12 -4.74 -8.73
C ARG A 71 9.73 -5.79 -9.64
N THR A 72 9.77 -5.51 -10.94
CA THR A 72 10.47 -6.35 -11.89
C THR A 72 11.75 -5.64 -12.29
N ARG A 73 12.52 -6.24 -13.20
CA ARG A 73 13.76 -5.63 -13.66
C ARG A 73 13.52 -4.32 -14.41
N THR A 74 12.37 -4.20 -15.04
CA THR A 74 12.10 -3.05 -15.88
C THR A 74 10.87 -2.26 -15.47
N SER A 75 10.15 -2.69 -14.43
CA SER A 75 8.90 -2.03 -14.09
C SER A 75 8.55 -2.22 -12.62
N LEU A 76 7.57 -1.45 -12.17
CA LEU A 76 6.91 -1.62 -10.89
C LEU A 76 5.44 -1.87 -11.20
N ARG A 77 4.97 -3.07 -10.88
CA ARG A 77 3.60 -3.46 -11.14
C ARG A 77 2.77 -3.30 -9.88
N VAL A 78 1.64 -2.64 -9.99
CA VAL A 78 0.79 -2.35 -8.84
C VAL A 78 -0.63 -2.79 -9.13
N GLY A 79 -1.19 -3.58 -8.22
CA GLY A 79 -2.59 -3.97 -8.29
C GLY A 79 -3.33 -3.40 -7.09
N PHE A 80 -4.51 -2.83 -7.34
CA PHE A 80 -5.32 -2.20 -6.30
C PHE A 80 -6.62 -2.97 -6.08
N GLN A 81 -6.56 -4.27 -6.09
CA GLN A 81 -7.76 -5.09 -6.13
C GLN A 81 -8.66 -4.96 -4.91
N GLY A 82 -8.14 -4.52 -3.79
CA GLY A 82 -8.91 -4.46 -2.55
C GLY A 82 -9.27 -3.07 -2.08
N LEU A 83 -8.93 -2.03 -2.86
CA LEU A 83 -9.27 -0.66 -2.51
C LEU A 83 -10.43 -0.19 -3.36
N ALA A 84 -11.51 0.23 -2.73
CA ALA A 84 -12.64 0.81 -3.45
C ALA A 84 -12.27 2.18 -4.00
N TRP A 85 -11.47 2.94 -3.25
CA TRP A 85 -10.96 4.24 -3.70
C TRP A 85 -9.79 4.65 -2.79
N ILE A 86 -9.04 5.62 -3.27
CA ILE A 86 -7.98 6.24 -2.51
C ILE A 86 -8.17 7.76 -2.63
N GLU A 87 -7.96 8.46 -1.53
CA GLU A 87 -8.10 9.90 -1.51
C GLU A 87 -6.77 10.52 -1.12
N VAL A 88 -6.22 11.33 -2.01
CA VAL A 88 -4.95 11.99 -1.79
C VAL A 88 -5.25 13.46 -1.58
N SER A 89 -4.77 14.02 -0.46
CA SER A 89 -4.95 15.45 -0.19
C SER A 89 -4.14 16.25 -1.20
N GLN A 90 -4.73 17.28 -1.72
CA GLN A 90 -4.05 18.17 -2.66
C GLN A 90 -3.97 19.56 -2.07
N PRO A 91 -2.90 20.31 -2.35
CA PRO A 91 -2.84 21.68 -1.90
C PRO A 91 -3.90 22.50 -2.61
N PRO A 92 -4.41 23.54 -1.96
CA PRO A 92 -5.41 24.38 -2.63
C PRO A 92 -4.83 24.97 -3.89
N THR A 93 -5.66 24.99 -4.94
CA THR A 93 -5.22 25.63 -6.17
C THR A 93 -5.69 27.06 -6.15
N THR A 94 -4.87 27.94 -6.63
CA THR A 94 -5.22 29.37 -6.66
C THR A 94 -5.24 29.84 -8.08
#